data_0776e3ae7a8aa607bd3a89f8972f4c13
#
_entry.id   0776e3ae7a8aa607bd3a89f8972f4c13
#
_cell.length_a   1.000
_cell.length_b   1.000
_cell.length_c   1.000
_cell.angle_alpha   90.00
_cell.angle_beta   90.00
_cell.angle_gamma   90.00
#
_symmetry.space_group_name_H-M   'P 1'
#
loop_
_entity.id
_entity.type
_entity.pdbx_description
1 polymer ?
#
loop_
_entity_poly.entity_id
_entity_poly.type
_entity_poly.pdbx_seq_one_letter_code
_entity_poly.pdbx_strand_id
1 'polypeptide(L)'
;MVGKVEQFSELHRKNMEAAMRMAQLSIENSQRIMALQTELAKEMFQSGIENAKAQTGARDPQAMMALRTQYAQETTQRMVAAAQQIAEISNAARAEFSRLVTEQLASGSQDMTESMQTFMKSLPGQTPNMMESFQQAIATANAAFEQISKASTAAMSNVGETVKKAAAGAKRK
;
A
#
# COMPACT_ATOMS: atom_id res chain seq x y z
N MET A 1 -15.08 -31.24 22.06
CA MET A 1 -13.80 -30.59 22.39
C MET A 1 -12.83 -30.54 21.22
N VAL A 2 -12.82 -31.50 20.33
CA VAL A 2 -11.94 -31.54 19.14
C VAL A 2 -12.15 -30.36 18.22
N GLY A 3 -13.39 -29.93 17.92
CA GLY A 3 -13.67 -28.85 17.01
C GLY A 3 -13.19 -27.43 17.43
N LYS A 4 -13.02 -27.18 18.73
CA LYS A 4 -12.51 -25.90 19.22
C LYS A 4 -11.00 -25.73 19.01
N VAL A 5 -10.26 -26.83 19.14
CA VAL A 5 -8.81 -26.83 18.91
C VAL A 5 -8.52 -26.70 17.43
N GLU A 6 -9.31 -27.32 16.57
CA GLU A 6 -9.18 -27.21 15.11
C GLU A 6 -9.51 -25.79 14.61
N GLN A 7 -10.58 -25.16 15.11
CA GLN A 7 -10.92 -23.76 14.75
C GLN A 7 -9.84 -22.77 15.19
N PHE A 8 -9.31 -22.93 16.39
CA PHE A 8 -8.23 -22.09 16.88
C PHE A 8 -6.93 -22.28 16.07
N SER A 9 -6.63 -23.50 15.71
CA SER A 9 -5.49 -23.85 14.88
C SER A 9 -5.63 -23.25 13.47
N GLU A 10 -6.82 -23.27 12.90
CA GLU A 10 -7.10 -22.69 11.57
C GLU A 10 -7.02 -21.17 11.56
N LEU A 11 -7.55 -20.51 12.58
CA LEU A 11 -7.43 -19.06 12.75
C LEU A 11 -5.96 -18.64 12.90
N HIS A 12 -5.19 -19.39 13.69
CA HIS A 12 -3.75 -19.15 13.84
C HIS A 12 -3.00 -19.32 12.54
N ARG A 13 -3.33 -20.34 11.75
CA ARG A 13 -2.76 -20.58 10.42
C ARG A 13 -3.06 -19.44 9.46
N LYS A 14 -4.33 -18.99 9.38
CA LYS A 14 -4.74 -17.84 8.55
C LYS A 14 -4.01 -16.55 8.94
N ASN A 15 -3.84 -16.30 10.23
CA ASN A 15 -3.10 -15.14 10.71
C ASN A 15 -1.61 -15.21 10.35
N MET A 16 -1.00 -16.38 10.45
CA MET A 16 0.38 -16.59 10.01
C MET A 16 0.54 -16.41 8.50
N GLU A 17 -0.37 -16.95 7.70
CA GLU A 17 -0.37 -16.78 6.25
C GLU A 17 -0.49 -15.31 5.84
N ALA A 18 -1.38 -14.56 6.50
CA ALA A 18 -1.53 -13.13 6.26
C ALA A 18 -0.27 -12.33 6.64
N ALA A 19 0.35 -12.66 7.78
CA ALA A 19 1.60 -12.03 8.21
C ALA A 19 2.75 -12.33 7.23
N MET A 20 2.87 -13.58 6.76
CA MET A 20 3.87 -13.95 5.76
C MET A 20 3.64 -13.22 4.43
N ARG A 21 2.39 -13.08 4.00
CA ARG A 21 2.03 -12.36 2.77
C ARG A 21 2.37 -10.87 2.86
N MET A 22 2.12 -10.24 4.02
CA MET A 22 2.52 -8.85 4.27
C MET A 22 4.04 -8.67 4.25
N ALA A 23 4.77 -9.59 4.87
CA ALA A 23 6.24 -9.58 4.86
C ALA A 23 6.79 -9.75 3.44
N GLN A 24 6.25 -10.68 2.66
CA GLN A 24 6.63 -10.90 1.28
C GLN A 24 6.36 -9.66 0.41
N LEU A 25 5.18 -9.05 0.56
CA LEU A 25 4.82 -7.81 -0.15
C LEU A 25 5.82 -6.68 0.16
N SER A 26 6.20 -6.53 1.43
CA SER A 26 7.18 -5.52 1.85
C SER A 26 8.55 -5.76 1.22
N ILE A 27 9.01 -7.00 1.16
CA ILE A 27 10.29 -7.39 0.54
C ILE A 27 10.23 -7.12 -0.97
N GLU A 28 9.19 -7.55 -1.66
CA GLU A 28 9.02 -7.35 -3.11
C GLU A 28 9.02 -5.87 -3.48
N ASN A 29 8.30 -5.03 -2.72
CA ASN A 29 8.26 -3.60 -2.97
C ASN A 29 9.62 -2.94 -2.71
N SER A 30 10.32 -3.34 -1.66
CA SER A 30 11.69 -2.86 -1.39
C SER A 30 12.65 -3.23 -2.51
N GLN A 31 12.56 -4.45 -3.02
CA GLN A 31 13.39 -4.90 -4.16
C GLN A 31 13.09 -4.11 -5.43
N ARG A 32 11.81 -3.83 -5.74
CA ARG A 32 11.42 -3.01 -6.89
C ARG A 32 11.96 -1.59 -6.80
N ILE A 33 11.84 -0.96 -5.64
CA ILE A 33 12.37 0.40 -5.42
C ILE A 33 13.90 0.41 -5.55
N MET A 34 14.57 -0.58 -4.99
CA MET A 34 16.03 -0.70 -5.08
C MET A 34 16.50 -0.93 -6.52
N ALA A 35 15.80 -1.75 -7.30
CA ALA A 35 16.06 -1.96 -8.71
C ALA A 35 15.94 -0.67 -9.51
N LEU A 36 14.86 0.11 -9.31
CA LEU A 36 14.67 1.42 -9.94
C LEU A 36 15.77 2.42 -9.59
N GLN A 37 16.18 2.47 -8.33
CA GLN A 37 17.28 3.35 -7.90
C GLN A 37 18.60 2.96 -8.53
N THR A 38 18.87 1.66 -8.64
CA THR A 38 20.08 1.14 -9.28
C THR A 38 20.09 1.45 -10.78
N GLU A 39 18.95 1.31 -11.46
CA GLU A 39 18.80 1.61 -12.87
C GLU A 39 18.99 3.11 -13.13
N LEU A 40 18.33 3.96 -12.34
CA LEU A 40 18.53 5.41 -12.41
C LEU A 40 20.00 5.80 -12.21
N ALA A 41 20.68 5.21 -11.24
CA ALA A 41 22.08 5.49 -10.98
C ALA A 41 22.97 5.11 -12.19
N LYS A 42 22.72 3.96 -12.82
CA LYS A 42 23.42 3.53 -14.04
C LYS A 42 23.17 4.48 -15.20
N GLU A 43 21.91 4.84 -15.44
CA GLU A 43 21.54 5.77 -16.51
C GLU A 43 22.18 7.16 -16.31
N MET A 44 22.15 7.66 -15.08
CA MET A 44 22.79 8.94 -14.75
C MET A 44 24.31 8.90 -14.96
N PHE A 45 24.95 7.81 -14.56
CA PHE A 45 26.38 7.63 -14.75
C PHE A 45 26.75 7.56 -16.23
N GLN A 46 26.01 6.76 -17.00
CA GLN A 46 26.24 6.66 -18.46
C GLN A 46 25.99 7.98 -19.17
N SER A 47 24.91 8.66 -18.86
CA SER A 47 24.56 9.97 -19.40
C SER A 47 25.60 11.03 -19.02
N GLY A 48 26.15 10.95 -17.81
CA GLY A 48 27.28 11.81 -17.38
C GLY A 48 28.53 11.61 -18.20
N ILE A 49 28.90 10.37 -18.52
CA ILE A 49 30.03 10.04 -19.39
C ILE A 49 29.81 10.56 -20.82
N GLU A 50 28.61 10.35 -21.36
CA GLU A 50 28.27 10.81 -22.72
C GLU A 50 28.30 12.34 -22.81
N ASN A 51 27.78 13.03 -21.82
CA ASN A 51 27.82 14.48 -21.74
C ASN A 51 29.23 15.00 -21.60
N ALA A 52 30.10 14.36 -20.81
CA ALA A 52 31.50 14.73 -20.69
C ALA A 52 32.25 14.57 -22.02
N LYS A 53 32.00 13.48 -22.76
CA LYS A 53 32.56 13.26 -24.10
C LYS A 53 32.08 14.30 -25.11
N ALA A 54 30.78 14.63 -25.08
CA ALA A 54 30.20 15.64 -25.97
C ALA A 54 30.78 17.03 -25.68
N GLN A 55 30.99 17.39 -24.42
CA GLN A 55 31.59 18.67 -24.04
C GLN A 55 33.07 18.77 -24.47
N THR A 56 33.84 17.70 -24.41
CA THR A 56 35.24 17.69 -24.90
C THR A 56 35.35 17.86 -26.42
N GLY A 57 34.31 17.47 -27.16
CA GLY A 57 34.20 17.65 -28.61
C GLY A 57 33.69 19.02 -29.05
N ALA A 58 33.05 19.77 -28.15
CA ALA A 58 32.44 21.05 -28.45
C ALA A 58 33.55 22.16 -28.56
N ARG A 59 33.63 22.79 -29.72
CA ARG A 59 34.60 23.87 -30.01
C ARG A 59 34.04 25.27 -29.80
N ASP A 60 32.73 25.38 -29.58
CA ASP A 60 31.97 26.63 -29.43
C ASP A 60 31.35 26.73 -28.03
N PRO A 61 31.55 27.88 -27.33
CA PRO A 61 30.94 28.10 -26.02
C PRO A 61 29.40 27.97 -26.02
N GLN A 62 28.76 28.34 -27.12
CA GLN A 62 27.29 28.27 -27.26
C GLN A 62 26.81 26.82 -27.35
N ALA A 63 27.53 25.97 -28.09
CA ALA A 63 27.28 24.54 -28.17
C ALA A 63 27.49 23.85 -26.81
N MET A 64 28.53 24.27 -26.06
CA MET A 64 28.77 23.75 -24.72
C MET A 64 27.64 24.10 -23.72
N MET A 65 27.12 25.31 -23.81
CA MET A 65 26.00 25.77 -23.00
C MET A 65 24.70 24.99 -23.33
N ALA A 66 24.44 24.74 -24.62
CA ALA A 66 23.31 23.94 -25.07
C ALA A 66 23.37 22.49 -24.53
N LEU A 67 24.55 21.85 -24.62
CA LEU A 67 24.74 20.50 -24.08
C LEU A 67 24.53 20.42 -22.57
N ARG A 68 24.97 21.39 -21.81
CA ARG A 68 24.73 21.47 -20.36
C ARG A 68 23.23 21.62 -20.04
N THR A 69 22.55 22.49 -20.77
CA THR A 69 21.10 22.70 -20.58
C THR A 69 20.34 21.44 -20.93
N GLN A 70 20.67 20.79 -22.03
CA GLN A 70 20.03 19.52 -22.43
C GLN A 70 20.27 18.44 -21.37
N TYR A 71 21.50 18.26 -20.91
CA TYR A 71 21.81 17.28 -19.86
C TYR A 71 21.05 17.55 -18.57
N ALA A 72 20.97 18.81 -18.15
CA ALA A 72 20.22 19.18 -16.95
C ALA A 72 18.73 18.87 -17.09
N GLN A 73 18.13 19.14 -18.25
CA GLN A 73 16.73 18.83 -18.55
C GLN A 73 16.48 17.32 -18.56
N GLU A 74 17.30 16.55 -19.26
CA GLU A 74 17.18 15.09 -19.31
C GLU A 74 17.34 14.45 -17.94
N THR A 75 18.33 14.90 -17.15
CA THR A 75 18.54 14.43 -15.78
C THR A 75 17.34 14.71 -14.91
N THR A 76 16.77 15.91 -14.98
CA THR A 76 15.57 16.30 -14.23
C THR A 76 14.38 15.43 -14.63
N GLN A 77 14.16 15.20 -15.92
CA GLN A 77 13.08 14.36 -16.41
C GLN A 77 13.20 12.92 -15.92
N ARG A 78 14.39 12.34 -15.93
CA ARG A 78 14.65 10.99 -15.42
C ARG A 78 14.40 10.89 -13.92
N MET A 79 14.83 11.88 -13.15
CA MET A 79 14.58 11.92 -11.72
C MET A 79 13.07 12.01 -11.40
N VAL A 80 12.34 12.84 -12.15
CA VAL A 80 10.87 12.96 -11.98
C VAL A 80 10.18 11.65 -12.36
N ALA A 81 10.57 11.02 -13.46
CA ALA A 81 10.01 9.73 -13.87
C ALA A 81 10.26 8.64 -12.83
N ALA A 82 11.49 8.55 -12.30
CA ALA A 82 11.81 7.60 -11.24
C ALA A 82 11.02 7.87 -9.95
N ALA A 83 10.86 9.13 -9.56
CA ALA A 83 10.05 9.51 -8.41
C ALA A 83 8.57 9.12 -8.58
N GLN A 84 8.02 9.29 -9.79
CA GLN A 84 6.66 8.85 -10.11
C GLN A 84 6.51 7.33 -10.01
N GLN A 85 7.45 6.56 -10.55
CA GLN A 85 7.43 5.09 -10.47
C GLN A 85 7.54 4.61 -9.02
N ILE A 86 8.40 5.21 -8.20
CA ILE A 86 8.49 4.90 -6.77
C ILE A 86 7.17 5.21 -6.05
N ALA A 87 6.53 6.34 -6.38
CA ALA A 87 5.24 6.70 -5.82
C ALA A 87 4.14 5.70 -6.23
N GLU A 88 4.13 5.23 -7.47
CA GLU A 88 3.19 4.20 -7.95
C GLU A 88 3.38 2.87 -7.21
N ILE A 89 4.63 2.41 -7.05
CA ILE A 89 4.94 1.20 -6.29
C ILE A 89 4.48 1.34 -4.84
N SER A 90 4.76 2.48 -4.21
CA SER A 90 4.36 2.75 -2.82
C SER A 90 2.84 2.80 -2.66
N ASN A 91 2.12 3.39 -3.60
CA ASN A 91 0.66 3.45 -3.57
C ASN A 91 0.02 2.08 -3.81
N ALA A 92 0.55 1.30 -4.75
CA ALA A 92 0.11 -0.08 -4.98
C ALA A 92 0.35 -0.96 -3.74
N ALA A 93 1.50 -0.81 -3.08
CA ALA A 93 1.81 -1.51 -1.84
C ALA A 93 0.83 -1.16 -0.70
N ARG A 94 0.50 0.12 -0.55
CA ARG A 94 -0.48 0.58 0.46
C ARG A 94 -1.87 0.03 0.18
N ALA A 95 -2.31 0.04 -1.07
CA ALA A 95 -3.61 -0.50 -1.47
C ALA A 95 -3.70 -2.00 -1.17
N GLU A 96 -2.68 -2.77 -1.53
CA GLU A 96 -2.63 -4.20 -1.28
C GLU A 96 -2.56 -4.52 0.22
N PHE A 97 -1.75 -3.77 0.97
CA PHE A 97 -1.69 -3.88 2.43
C PHE A 97 -3.06 -3.60 3.08
N SER A 98 -3.73 -2.53 2.67
CA SER A 98 -5.07 -2.19 3.16
C SER A 98 -6.09 -3.29 2.85
N ARG A 99 -6.03 -3.87 1.65
CA ARG A 99 -6.87 -4.99 1.25
C ARG A 99 -6.65 -6.22 2.14
N LEU A 100 -5.39 -6.60 2.36
CA LEU A 100 -5.04 -7.75 3.20
C LEU A 100 -5.51 -7.56 4.66
N VAL A 101 -5.32 -6.35 5.22
CA VAL A 101 -5.79 -6.02 6.56
C VAL A 101 -7.32 -6.10 6.64
N THR A 102 -8.03 -5.57 5.66
CA THR A 102 -9.50 -5.61 5.60
C THR A 102 -10.01 -7.04 5.47
N GLU A 103 -9.41 -7.86 4.61
CA GLU A 103 -9.76 -9.28 4.46
C GLU A 103 -9.53 -10.06 5.76
N GLN A 104 -8.42 -9.80 6.45
CA GLN A 104 -8.11 -10.47 7.71
C GLN A 104 -9.07 -10.06 8.83
N LEU A 105 -9.44 -8.78 8.92
CA LEU A 105 -10.41 -8.30 9.90
C LEU A 105 -11.82 -8.85 9.62
N ALA A 106 -12.25 -8.91 8.36
CA ALA A 106 -13.53 -9.50 7.98
C ALA A 106 -13.58 -10.99 8.30
N SER A 107 -12.53 -11.74 7.98
CA SER A 107 -12.40 -13.17 8.29
C SER A 107 -12.40 -13.43 9.81
N GLY A 108 -11.59 -12.68 10.56
CA GLY A 108 -11.53 -12.80 12.03
C GLY A 108 -12.84 -12.44 12.72
N SER A 109 -13.58 -11.47 12.20
CA SER A 109 -14.91 -11.09 12.69
C SER A 109 -15.94 -12.18 12.44
N GLN A 110 -15.94 -12.83 11.29
CA GLN A 110 -16.85 -13.96 11.00
C GLN A 110 -16.55 -15.17 11.87
N ASP A 111 -15.29 -15.58 11.98
CA ASP A 111 -14.87 -16.72 12.79
C ASP A 111 -15.18 -16.50 14.28
N MET A 112 -15.05 -15.26 14.77
CA MET A 112 -15.40 -14.90 16.15
C MET A 112 -16.91 -14.94 16.36
N THR A 113 -17.71 -14.51 15.39
CA THR A 113 -19.17 -14.56 15.45
C THR A 113 -19.67 -15.99 15.46
N GLU A 114 -19.13 -16.87 14.60
CA GLU A 114 -19.49 -18.30 14.58
C GLU A 114 -19.07 -19.02 15.87
N SER A 115 -17.87 -18.75 16.38
CA SER A 115 -17.40 -19.32 17.65
C SER A 115 -18.28 -18.91 18.81
N MET A 116 -18.70 -17.64 18.83
CA MET A 116 -19.55 -17.09 19.87
C MET A 116 -20.99 -17.63 19.77
N GLN A 117 -21.55 -17.77 18.58
CA GLN A 117 -22.83 -18.42 18.36
C GLN A 117 -22.81 -19.89 18.82
N THR A 118 -21.76 -20.61 18.51
CA THR A 118 -21.57 -22.01 18.91
C THR A 118 -21.44 -22.14 20.42
N PHE A 119 -20.67 -21.22 21.07
CA PHE A 119 -20.55 -21.17 22.51
C PHE A 119 -21.89 -20.88 23.18
N MET A 120 -22.63 -19.89 22.67
CA MET A 120 -23.98 -19.54 23.19
C MET A 120 -24.96 -20.69 23.05
N LYS A 121 -24.97 -21.44 21.95
CA LYS A 121 -25.81 -22.63 21.76
C LYS A 121 -25.45 -23.77 22.71
N SER A 122 -24.24 -23.80 23.24
CA SER A 122 -23.75 -24.85 24.15
C SER A 122 -24.05 -24.57 25.63
N LEU A 123 -24.57 -23.37 25.97
CA LEU A 123 -24.91 -23.00 27.33
C LEU A 123 -26.34 -23.43 27.69
N PRO A 124 -26.57 -24.25 28.73
CA PRO A 124 -27.92 -24.61 29.18
C PRO A 124 -28.57 -23.41 29.85
N GLY A 125 -29.80 -23.08 29.46
CA GLY A 125 -30.66 -22.08 30.15
C GLY A 125 -30.79 -20.72 29.49
N GLN A 126 -30.57 -20.58 28.18
CA GLN A 126 -30.73 -19.30 27.49
C GLN A 126 -32.18 -18.92 27.17
N THR A 127 -32.49 -17.66 27.46
CA THR A 127 -33.74 -17.02 27.00
C THR A 127 -33.53 -16.43 25.57
N PRO A 128 -34.54 -16.49 24.70
CA PRO A 128 -34.47 -15.96 23.32
C PRO A 128 -34.04 -14.49 23.24
N ASN A 129 -34.40 -13.68 24.24
CA ASN A 129 -34.06 -12.25 24.29
C ASN A 129 -32.54 -11.93 24.40
N MET A 130 -31.76 -12.82 24.99
CA MET A 130 -30.33 -12.62 25.16
C MET A 130 -29.60 -12.81 23.83
N MET A 131 -30.07 -13.73 23.00
CA MET A 131 -29.51 -14.01 21.68
C MET A 131 -29.79 -12.88 20.69
N GLU A 132 -30.98 -12.29 20.76
CA GLU A 132 -31.41 -11.16 19.92
C GLU A 132 -30.64 -9.88 20.27
N SER A 133 -30.44 -9.57 21.54
CA SER A 133 -29.62 -8.45 22.02
C SER A 133 -28.20 -8.58 21.61
N PHE A 134 -27.63 -9.79 21.60
CA PHE A 134 -26.26 -10.05 21.19
C PHE A 134 -26.08 -9.93 19.68
N GLN A 135 -27.00 -10.46 18.88
CA GLN A 135 -27.00 -10.28 17.42
C GLN A 135 -27.09 -8.81 17.04
N GLN A 136 -27.90 -8.03 17.74
CA GLN A 136 -28.03 -6.59 17.53
C GLN A 136 -26.75 -5.84 17.90
N ALA A 137 -26.05 -6.23 18.96
CA ALA A 137 -24.76 -5.67 19.36
C ALA A 137 -23.66 -5.96 18.30
N ILE A 138 -23.62 -7.18 17.76
CA ILE A 138 -22.68 -7.56 16.69
C ILE A 138 -23.00 -6.81 15.40
N ALA A 139 -24.27 -6.70 15.02
CA ALA A 139 -24.68 -5.96 13.84
C ALA A 139 -24.30 -4.48 13.94
N THR A 140 -24.47 -3.88 15.13
CA THR A 140 -24.08 -2.50 15.41
C THR A 140 -22.55 -2.32 15.37
N ALA A 141 -21.78 -3.26 15.92
CA ALA A 141 -20.34 -3.23 15.88
C ALA A 141 -19.81 -3.38 14.46
N ASN A 142 -20.38 -4.27 13.65
CA ASN A 142 -20.02 -4.45 12.23
C ASN A 142 -20.35 -3.20 11.40
N ALA A 143 -21.52 -2.58 11.62
CA ALA A 143 -21.91 -1.35 10.95
C ALA A 143 -20.99 -0.17 11.31
N ALA A 144 -20.60 -0.04 12.59
CA ALA A 144 -19.64 0.96 13.03
C ALA A 144 -18.25 0.74 12.41
N PHE A 145 -17.82 -0.53 12.32
CA PHE A 145 -16.55 -0.89 11.69
C PHE A 145 -16.55 -0.60 10.18
N GLU A 146 -17.66 -0.89 9.49
CA GLU A 146 -17.85 -0.56 8.07
C GLU A 146 -17.81 0.95 7.82
N GLN A 147 -18.42 1.75 8.70
CA GLN A 147 -18.36 3.21 8.65
C GLN A 147 -16.93 3.74 8.86
N ILE A 148 -16.20 3.20 9.83
CA ILE A 148 -14.80 3.58 10.08
C ILE A 148 -13.92 3.20 8.89
N SER A 149 -14.11 2.03 8.30
CA SER A 149 -13.39 1.58 7.11
C SER A 149 -13.67 2.47 5.90
N LYS A 150 -14.94 2.82 5.65
CA LYS A 150 -15.34 3.75 4.57
C LYS A 150 -14.81 5.17 4.80
N ALA A 151 -14.84 5.67 6.03
CA ALA A 151 -14.29 6.98 6.38
C ALA A 151 -12.77 7.03 6.22
N SER A 152 -12.07 5.96 6.61
CA SER A 152 -10.62 5.82 6.42
C SER A 152 -10.24 5.79 4.94
N THR A 153 -10.99 5.05 4.11
CA THR A 153 -10.77 4.98 2.66
C THR A 153 -11.05 6.34 1.99
N ALA A 154 -12.10 7.04 2.41
CA ALA A 154 -12.43 8.38 1.90
C ALA A 154 -11.38 9.43 2.32
N ALA A 155 -10.85 9.35 3.53
CA ALA A 155 -9.78 10.22 3.99
C ALA A 155 -8.48 10.01 3.19
N MET A 156 -8.14 8.75 2.87
CA MET A 156 -6.98 8.42 2.02
C MET A 156 -7.15 8.92 0.57
N SER A 157 -8.35 8.82 -0.01
CA SER A 157 -8.61 9.32 -1.37
C SER A 157 -8.52 10.84 -1.44
N ASN A 158 -9.01 11.57 -0.42
CA ASN A 158 -8.90 13.02 -0.34
C ASN A 158 -7.46 13.52 -0.20
N VAL A 159 -6.61 12.81 0.54
CA VAL A 159 -5.17 13.13 0.62
C VAL A 159 -4.49 12.95 -0.74
N GLY A 160 -4.84 11.91 -1.48
CA GLY A 160 -4.33 11.67 -2.84
C GLY A 160 -4.73 12.77 -3.84
N GLU A 161 -5.97 13.26 -3.76
CA GLU A 161 -6.44 14.38 -4.61
C GLU A 161 -5.79 15.72 -4.24
N THR A 162 -5.57 15.96 -2.96
CA THR A 162 -4.92 17.19 -2.49
C THR A 162 -3.47 17.27 -2.94
N VAL A 163 -2.76 16.14 -2.91
CA VAL A 163 -1.38 16.05 -3.42
C VAL A 163 -1.34 16.22 -4.93
N LYS A 164 -2.30 15.67 -5.68
CA LYS A 164 -2.41 15.87 -7.14
C LYS A 164 -2.70 17.33 -7.50
N LYS A 165 -3.57 18.00 -6.75
CA LYS A 165 -3.87 19.44 -6.97
C LYS A 165 -2.69 20.34 -6.63
N ALA A 166 -1.95 20.04 -5.57
CA ALA A 166 -0.73 20.76 -5.21
C ALA A 166 0.37 20.62 -6.29
N ALA A 167 0.55 19.42 -6.83
CA ALA A 167 1.50 19.16 -7.91
C ALA A 167 1.09 19.82 -9.25
N ALA A 168 -0.21 19.92 -9.54
CA ALA A 168 -0.71 20.60 -10.73
C ALA A 168 -0.62 22.14 -10.62
N GLY A 169 -0.74 22.70 -9.41
CA GLY A 169 -0.57 24.13 -9.13
C GLY A 169 0.88 24.61 -9.27
N ALA A 170 1.84 23.75 -8.98
CA ALA A 170 3.27 24.06 -9.10
C ALA A 170 3.76 24.12 -10.57
N LYS A 171 3.02 23.57 -11.52
CA LYS A 171 3.34 23.61 -12.97
C LYS A 171 2.83 24.87 -13.69
N ARG A 172 2.12 25.78 -13.03
CA ARG A 172 1.54 27.00 -13.62
C ARG A 172 2.21 28.30 -13.19
N LYS A 173 3.31 28.25 -12.48
CA LYS A 173 4.22 29.37 -12.22
C LYS A 173 5.60 29.05 -12.79
#